data_2b3e1d6dd73610ae96a6d76b29fc695f
#
_entry.id   2b3e1d6dd73610ae96a6d76b29fc695f
#
_cell.length_a   1.000
_cell.length_b   1.000
_cell.length_c   1.000
_cell.angle_alpha   90.00
_cell.angle_beta   90.00
_cell.angle_gamma   90.00
#
_symmetry.space_group_name_H-M   'P 1'
#
loop_
_entity.id
_entity.type
_entity.pdbx_description
1 polymer ?
#
loop_
_entity_poly.entity_id
_entity_poly.type
_entity_poly.pdbx_seq_one_letter_code
_entity_poly.pdbx_strand_id
1 'polypeptide(L)'
;MKKGKISGIKNLLNAHGAFAALLLIILAASFIYSDFMTYTNISNVFRQVSAKGIVAVGMTFVILTRGIDLSVGSSVALSGILAAMFSDGHPVLMIAVPLLTGILIGLINGFCIAKLKIAPFIVTLSLMMAARGVVYI
;
A
#
# COMPACT_ATOMS: atom_id res chain seq x y z
N MET A 1 -10.21 48.47 2.54
CA MET A 1 -10.75 47.39 1.72
C MET A 1 -9.76 46.24 1.35
N LYS A 2 -8.61 46.02 2.01
CA LYS A 2 -7.65 44.93 1.68
C LYS A 2 -7.68 43.72 2.64
N LYS A 3 -8.34 43.79 3.80
CA LYS A 3 -8.36 42.69 4.78
C LYS A 3 -9.23 41.48 4.38
N GLY A 4 -10.30 41.68 3.61
CA GLY A 4 -11.21 40.58 3.22
C GLY A 4 -10.65 39.59 2.21
N LYS A 5 -9.73 40.04 1.32
CA LYS A 5 -9.14 39.19 0.29
C LYS A 5 -8.08 38.23 0.84
N ILE A 6 -7.35 38.68 1.86
CA ILE A 6 -6.29 37.88 2.53
C ILE A 6 -6.90 36.78 3.42
N SER A 7 -8.07 37.03 4.04
CA SER A 7 -8.77 36.01 4.84
C SER A 7 -9.34 34.89 3.97
N GLY A 8 -9.84 35.19 2.78
CA GLY A 8 -10.31 34.19 1.82
C GLY A 8 -9.21 33.25 1.33
N ILE A 9 -8.04 33.83 1.00
CA ILE A 9 -6.88 33.03 0.57
C ILE A 9 -6.34 32.17 1.70
N LYS A 10 -6.27 32.71 2.95
CA LYS A 10 -5.89 31.92 4.13
C LYS A 10 -6.83 30.76 4.40
N ASN A 11 -8.12 30.96 4.27
CA ASN A 11 -9.13 29.90 4.45
C ASN A 11 -9.05 28.83 3.35
N LEU A 12 -8.81 29.24 2.11
CA LEU A 12 -8.57 28.32 0.98
C LEU A 12 -7.25 27.53 1.16
N LEU A 13 -6.20 28.18 1.59
CA LEU A 13 -4.91 27.51 1.88
C LEU A 13 -5.03 26.55 3.07
N ASN A 14 -5.79 26.91 4.10
CA ASN A 14 -6.02 26.01 5.24
C ASN A 14 -6.88 24.79 4.87
N ALA A 15 -7.86 24.96 3.97
CA ALA A 15 -8.73 23.87 3.53
C ALA A 15 -8.06 22.96 2.47
N HIS A 16 -7.22 23.53 1.61
CA HIS A 16 -6.64 22.85 0.44
C HIS A 16 -5.11 22.95 0.37
N GLY A 17 -4.43 23.32 1.47
CA GLY A 17 -2.99 23.57 1.50
C GLY A 17 -2.16 22.36 1.06
N ALA A 18 -2.56 21.15 1.47
CA ALA A 18 -1.89 19.92 1.04
C ALA A 18 -2.01 19.69 -0.47
N PHE A 19 -3.19 20.00 -1.05
CA PHE A 19 -3.41 19.88 -2.49
C PHE A 19 -2.62 20.94 -3.28
N ALA A 20 -2.60 22.18 -2.77
CA ALA A 20 -1.80 23.25 -3.36
C ALA A 20 -0.29 22.94 -3.30
N ALA A 21 0.19 22.42 -2.17
CA ALA A 21 1.58 21.98 -2.02
C ALA A 21 1.92 20.84 -2.98
N LEU A 22 1.03 19.87 -3.14
CA LEU A 22 1.21 18.77 -4.11
C LEU A 22 1.35 19.30 -5.54
N LEU A 23 0.46 20.21 -5.95
CA LEU A 23 0.52 20.81 -7.30
C LEU A 23 1.83 21.60 -7.51
N LEU A 24 2.27 22.37 -6.52
CA LEU A 24 3.53 23.10 -6.59
C LEU A 24 4.73 22.15 -6.72
N ILE A 25 4.74 21.05 -5.98
CA ILE A 25 5.81 20.04 -6.09
C ILE A 25 5.81 19.38 -7.47
N ILE A 26 4.64 19.02 -8.01
CA ILE A 26 4.53 18.45 -9.35
C ILE A 26 5.04 19.43 -10.42
N LEU A 27 4.64 20.70 -10.32
CA LEU A 27 5.10 21.73 -11.25
C LEU A 27 6.62 21.92 -11.14
N ALA A 28 7.15 22.09 -9.94
CA ALA A 28 8.58 22.25 -9.72
C ALA A 28 9.37 21.04 -10.25
N ALA A 29 8.92 19.83 -9.96
CA ALA A 29 9.57 18.61 -10.45
C ALA A 29 9.53 18.52 -11.98
N SER A 30 8.44 18.96 -12.62
CA SER A 30 8.31 18.97 -14.09
C SER A 30 9.27 19.94 -14.77
N PHE A 31 9.65 21.04 -14.10
CA PHE A 31 10.64 21.99 -14.63
C PHE A 31 12.08 21.57 -14.34
N ILE A 32 12.32 20.91 -13.20
CA ILE A 32 13.68 20.54 -12.78
C ILE A 32 14.14 19.25 -13.46
N TYR A 33 13.24 18.27 -13.66
CA TYR A 33 13.56 16.95 -14.19
C TYR A 33 12.89 16.74 -15.55
N SER A 34 13.66 16.66 -16.63
CA SER A 34 13.17 16.42 -17.99
C SER A 34 12.37 15.15 -18.16
N ASP A 35 12.72 14.10 -17.37
CA ASP A 35 12.08 12.79 -17.45
C ASP A 35 10.81 12.67 -16.58
N PHE A 36 10.48 13.72 -15.79
CA PHE A 36 9.37 13.65 -14.84
C PHE A 36 8.02 13.39 -15.51
N MET A 37 7.75 14.07 -16.63
CA MET A 37 6.49 13.94 -17.39
C MET A 37 6.57 12.94 -18.55
N THR A 38 7.59 12.10 -18.58
CA THR A 38 7.68 11.06 -19.62
C THR A 38 6.63 9.98 -19.42
N TYR A 39 6.18 9.37 -20.52
CA TYR A 39 5.25 8.24 -20.48
C TYR A 39 5.75 7.10 -19.59
N THR A 40 7.05 6.82 -19.64
CA THR A 40 7.69 5.78 -18.84
C THR A 40 7.55 6.08 -17.35
N ASN A 41 7.87 7.28 -16.90
CA ASN A 41 7.77 7.67 -15.51
C ASN A 41 6.31 7.67 -15.01
N ILE A 42 5.40 8.25 -15.79
CA ILE A 42 3.97 8.26 -15.47
C ILE A 42 3.42 6.84 -15.35
N SER A 43 3.75 5.96 -16.32
CA SER A 43 3.36 4.56 -16.28
C SER A 43 3.88 3.83 -15.04
N ASN A 44 5.14 4.08 -14.66
CA ASN A 44 5.74 3.51 -13.45
C ASN A 44 5.04 4.00 -12.17
N VAL A 45 4.70 5.28 -12.10
CA VAL A 45 3.93 5.84 -10.98
C VAL A 45 2.57 5.16 -10.87
N PHE A 46 1.83 5.02 -11.98
CA PHE A 46 0.54 4.34 -11.97
C PHE A 46 0.65 2.87 -11.53
N ARG A 47 1.66 2.14 -12.00
CA ARG A 47 1.91 0.75 -11.56
C ARG A 47 2.14 0.67 -10.05
N GLN A 48 2.99 1.54 -9.51
CA GLN A 48 3.29 1.57 -8.07
C GLN A 48 2.07 1.95 -7.23
N VAL A 49 1.30 2.95 -7.69
CA VAL A 49 0.09 3.41 -6.98
C VAL A 49 -1.01 2.35 -7.05
N SER A 50 -1.17 1.66 -8.18
CA SER A 50 -2.17 0.59 -8.34
C SER A 50 -1.96 -0.55 -7.34
N ALA A 51 -0.72 -1.03 -7.20
CA ALA A 51 -0.40 -2.06 -6.22
C ALA A 51 -0.71 -1.62 -4.78
N LYS A 52 -0.27 -0.41 -4.41
CA LYS A 52 -0.57 0.18 -3.08
C LYS A 52 -2.06 0.42 -2.88
N GLY A 53 -2.78 0.80 -3.94
CA GLY A 53 -4.23 1.02 -3.92
C GLY A 53 -5.01 -0.26 -3.58
N ILE A 54 -4.65 -1.39 -4.19
CA ILE A 54 -5.26 -2.70 -3.87
C ILE A 54 -5.04 -3.07 -2.40
N VAL A 55 -3.82 -2.89 -1.91
CA VAL A 55 -3.48 -3.13 -0.49
C VAL A 55 -4.29 -2.19 0.42
N ALA A 56 -4.41 -0.91 0.06
CA ALA A 56 -5.16 0.07 0.84
C ALA A 56 -6.65 -0.27 0.95
N VAL A 57 -7.27 -0.80 -0.12
CA VAL A 57 -8.65 -1.30 -0.06
C VAL A 57 -8.77 -2.46 0.94
N GLY A 58 -7.84 -3.43 0.90
CA GLY A 58 -7.80 -4.51 1.89
C GLY A 58 -7.64 -4.00 3.32
N MET A 59 -6.72 -3.05 3.54
CA MET A 59 -6.51 -2.43 4.85
C MET A 59 -7.72 -1.66 5.37
N THR A 60 -8.54 -1.10 4.48
CA THR A 60 -9.78 -0.44 4.87
C THR A 60 -10.72 -1.39 5.63
N PHE A 61 -10.86 -2.63 5.17
CA PHE A 61 -11.67 -3.63 5.88
C PHE A 61 -11.10 -3.97 7.26
N VAL A 62 -9.78 -4.07 7.37
CA VAL A 62 -9.11 -4.30 8.66
C VAL A 62 -9.39 -3.16 9.64
N ILE A 63 -9.27 -1.91 9.19
CA ILE A 63 -9.52 -0.71 10.00
C ILE A 63 -11.01 -0.62 10.41
N LEU A 64 -11.93 -0.94 9.51
CA LEU A 64 -13.37 -0.97 9.81
C LEU A 64 -13.71 -1.96 10.94
N THR A 65 -12.98 -3.06 11.04
CA THR A 65 -13.11 -4.02 12.16
C THR A 65 -12.34 -3.62 13.42
N ARG A 66 -11.77 -2.41 13.46
CA ARG A 66 -10.89 -1.90 14.52
C ARG A 66 -9.67 -2.78 14.76
N GLY A 67 -9.24 -3.51 13.74
CA GLY A 67 -8.03 -4.31 13.73
C GLY A 67 -6.80 -3.51 13.30
N ILE A 68 -5.62 -4.05 13.61
CA ILE A 68 -4.33 -3.59 13.07
C ILE A 68 -3.69 -4.81 12.42
N ASP A 69 -3.30 -4.69 11.15
CA ASP A 69 -2.58 -5.75 10.45
C ASP A 69 -1.17 -5.29 10.07
N LEU A 70 -0.19 -5.77 10.84
CA LEU A 70 1.22 -5.51 10.60
C LEU A 70 1.83 -6.49 9.58
N SER A 71 1.12 -7.57 9.24
CA SER A 71 1.64 -8.62 8.35
C SER A 71 1.57 -8.24 6.87
N VAL A 72 0.81 -7.21 6.50
CA VAL A 72 0.56 -6.80 5.11
C VAL A 72 1.85 -6.63 4.31
N GLY A 73 2.84 -5.90 4.84
CA GLY A 73 4.10 -5.66 4.13
C GLY A 73 4.90 -6.93 3.86
N SER A 74 4.94 -7.84 4.84
CA SER A 74 5.64 -9.13 4.70
C SER A 74 4.87 -10.10 3.80
N SER A 75 3.54 -10.05 3.82
CA SER A 75 2.68 -10.83 2.92
C SER A 75 2.90 -10.42 1.46
N VAL A 76 2.99 -9.11 1.19
CA VAL A 76 3.31 -8.59 -0.15
C VAL A 76 4.71 -9.02 -0.59
N ALA A 77 5.71 -8.94 0.30
CA ALA A 77 7.08 -9.37 -0.02
C ALA A 77 7.15 -10.86 -0.31
N LEU A 78 6.55 -11.70 0.53
CA LEU A 78 6.50 -13.15 0.34
C LEU A 78 5.77 -13.52 -0.96
N SER A 79 4.61 -12.91 -1.22
CA SER A 79 3.86 -13.10 -2.47
C SER A 79 4.66 -12.70 -3.70
N GLY A 80 5.42 -11.60 -3.61
CA GLY A 80 6.29 -11.15 -4.71
C GLY A 80 7.41 -12.13 -5.03
N ILE A 81 8.07 -12.69 -4.02
CA ILE A 81 9.12 -13.70 -4.19
C ILE A 81 8.54 -14.98 -4.80
N LEU A 82 7.41 -15.45 -4.26
CA LEU A 82 6.75 -16.63 -4.81
C LEU A 82 6.29 -16.43 -6.26
N ALA A 83 5.80 -15.23 -6.61
CA ALA A 83 5.49 -14.92 -8.01
C ALA A 83 6.75 -14.98 -8.89
N ALA A 84 7.86 -14.43 -8.42
CA ALA A 84 9.13 -14.44 -9.17
C ALA A 84 9.68 -15.85 -9.39
N MET A 85 9.53 -16.76 -8.42
CA MET A 85 9.97 -18.16 -8.55
C MET A 85 9.26 -18.93 -9.67
N PHE A 86 8.04 -18.53 -10.03
CA PHE A 86 7.23 -19.16 -11.09
C PHE A 86 7.13 -18.29 -12.36
N SER A 87 7.95 -17.23 -12.47
CA SER A 87 7.93 -16.33 -13.64
C SER A 87 8.32 -17.04 -14.95
N ASP A 88 9.22 -18.04 -14.86
CA ASP A 88 9.77 -18.74 -16.02
C ASP A 88 8.90 -19.96 -16.37
N GLY A 89 8.03 -19.79 -17.36
CA GLY A 89 7.30 -20.88 -17.98
C GLY A 89 6.00 -21.33 -17.29
N HIS A 90 5.63 -20.76 -16.14
CA HIS A 90 4.45 -21.15 -15.39
C HIS A 90 3.52 -19.98 -15.02
N PRO A 91 2.89 -19.28 -15.99
CA PRO A 91 2.12 -18.07 -15.76
C PRO A 91 0.91 -18.29 -14.82
N VAL A 92 0.34 -19.47 -14.80
CA VAL A 92 -0.78 -19.81 -13.90
C VAL A 92 -0.28 -19.88 -12.45
N LEU A 93 0.85 -20.54 -12.22
CA LEU A 93 1.44 -20.66 -10.87
C LEU A 93 1.96 -19.32 -10.36
N MET A 94 2.52 -18.49 -11.24
CA MET A 94 2.97 -17.14 -10.92
C MET A 94 1.85 -16.27 -10.31
N ILE A 95 0.60 -16.52 -10.66
CA ILE A 95 -0.56 -15.80 -10.11
C ILE A 95 -1.21 -16.57 -8.96
N ALA A 96 -1.41 -17.88 -9.15
CA ALA A 96 -2.17 -18.70 -8.20
C ALA A 96 -1.45 -18.84 -6.84
N VAL A 97 -0.14 -19.06 -6.84
CA VAL A 97 0.64 -19.28 -5.61
C VAL A 97 0.65 -18.05 -4.70
N PRO A 98 0.94 -16.83 -5.17
CA PRO A 98 0.81 -15.62 -4.36
C PRO A 98 -0.59 -15.36 -3.83
N LEU A 99 -1.62 -15.59 -4.63
CA LEU A 99 -3.02 -15.43 -4.20
C LEU A 99 -3.36 -16.40 -3.06
N LEU A 100 -3.02 -17.68 -3.21
CA LEU A 100 -3.24 -18.68 -2.18
C LEU A 100 -2.47 -18.35 -0.90
N THR A 101 -1.24 -17.87 -1.02
CA THR A 101 -0.43 -17.44 0.13
C THR A 101 -1.10 -16.29 0.88
N GLY A 102 -1.58 -15.27 0.18
CA GLY A 102 -2.30 -14.15 0.77
C GLY A 102 -3.59 -14.61 1.47
N ILE A 103 -4.36 -15.49 0.83
CA ILE A 103 -5.57 -16.09 1.41
C ILE A 103 -5.24 -16.87 2.70
N LEU A 104 -4.20 -17.71 2.69
CA LEU A 104 -3.79 -18.49 3.85
C LEU A 104 -3.38 -17.60 5.03
N ILE A 105 -2.56 -16.58 4.78
CA ILE A 105 -2.16 -15.63 5.83
C ILE A 105 -3.39 -14.90 6.39
N GLY A 106 -4.29 -14.45 5.52
CA GLY A 106 -5.54 -13.79 5.93
C GLY A 106 -6.47 -14.71 6.73
N LEU A 107 -6.61 -15.97 6.34
CA LEU A 107 -7.39 -16.96 7.07
C LEU A 107 -6.81 -17.25 8.47
N ILE A 108 -5.49 -17.40 8.58
CA ILE A 108 -4.82 -17.63 9.87
C ILE A 108 -5.03 -16.41 10.77
N ASN A 109 -4.79 -15.18 10.27
CA ASN A 109 -5.06 -13.94 11.01
C ASN A 109 -6.52 -13.88 11.47
N GLY A 110 -7.45 -14.06 10.54
CA GLY A 110 -8.89 -13.99 10.82
C GLY A 110 -9.34 -15.04 11.85
N PHE A 111 -8.88 -16.27 11.71
CA PHE A 111 -9.20 -17.34 12.67
C PHE A 111 -8.66 -17.05 14.08
N CYS A 112 -7.39 -16.68 14.19
CA CYS A 112 -6.78 -16.37 15.48
C CYS A 112 -7.46 -15.18 16.17
N ILE A 113 -7.80 -14.13 15.41
CA ILE A 113 -8.42 -12.93 15.98
C ILE A 113 -9.90 -13.16 16.29
N ALA A 114 -10.67 -13.74 15.34
CA ALA A 114 -12.11 -13.85 15.49
C ALA A 114 -12.53 -15.01 16.40
N LYS A 115 -11.88 -16.16 16.29
CA LYS A 115 -12.23 -17.38 17.04
C LYS A 115 -11.45 -17.54 18.33
N LEU A 116 -10.12 -17.37 18.29
CA LEU A 116 -9.27 -17.52 19.47
C LEU A 116 -9.22 -16.26 20.33
N LYS A 117 -9.80 -15.13 19.83
CA LYS A 117 -9.85 -13.84 20.55
C LYS A 117 -8.47 -13.30 20.94
N ILE A 118 -7.44 -13.65 20.17
CA ILE A 118 -6.09 -13.12 20.36
C ILE A 118 -6.05 -11.69 19.82
N ALA A 119 -5.34 -10.80 20.51
CA ALA A 119 -5.23 -9.40 20.08
C ALA A 119 -4.64 -9.30 18.66
N PRO A 120 -5.24 -8.50 17.75
CA PRO A 120 -4.80 -8.39 16.35
C PRO A 120 -3.32 -8.08 16.21
N PHE A 121 -2.80 -7.18 17.04
CA PHE A 121 -1.38 -6.80 17.05
C PHE A 121 -0.44 -8.01 17.25
N ILE A 122 -0.77 -8.91 18.19
CA ILE A 122 0.08 -10.07 18.50
C ILE A 122 0.09 -11.06 17.33
N VAL A 123 -1.08 -11.37 16.79
CA VAL A 123 -1.22 -12.32 15.67
C VAL A 123 -0.49 -11.81 14.44
N THR A 124 -0.78 -10.57 14.03
CA THR A 124 -0.23 -10.02 12.80
C THR A 124 1.27 -9.75 12.90
N LEU A 125 1.77 -9.36 14.07
CA LEU A 125 3.21 -9.24 14.32
C LEU A 125 3.92 -10.61 14.19
N SER A 126 3.34 -11.65 14.78
CA SER A 126 3.90 -13.01 14.71
C SER A 126 3.96 -13.52 13.26
N LEU A 127 2.87 -13.33 12.49
CA LEU A 127 2.85 -13.70 11.08
C LEU A 127 3.77 -12.84 10.22
N MET A 128 3.92 -11.56 10.54
CA MET A 128 4.91 -10.71 9.90
C MET A 128 6.32 -11.29 10.05
N MET A 129 6.69 -11.70 11.27
CA MET A 129 8.02 -12.27 11.53
C MET A 129 8.20 -13.62 10.85
N ALA A 130 7.17 -14.49 10.89
CA ALA A 130 7.20 -15.78 10.21
C ALA A 130 7.35 -15.61 8.67
N ALA A 131 6.55 -14.74 8.05
CA ALA A 131 6.65 -14.48 6.62
C ALA A 131 8.01 -13.89 6.22
N ARG A 132 8.57 -12.97 7.03
CA ARG A 132 9.93 -12.45 6.81
C ARG A 132 10.98 -13.55 6.93
N GLY A 133 10.86 -14.45 7.91
CA GLY A 133 11.77 -15.59 8.05
C GLY A 133 11.80 -16.44 6.79
N VAL A 134 10.65 -16.72 6.17
CA VAL A 134 10.58 -17.46 4.90
C VAL A 134 11.18 -16.67 3.72
N VAL A 135 11.03 -15.37 3.70
CA VAL A 135 11.58 -14.48 2.65
C VAL A 135 13.12 -14.47 2.63
N TYR A 136 13.76 -14.71 3.78
CA TYR A 136 15.23 -14.69 3.91
C TYR A 136 15.91 -16.06 3.71
N ILE A 137 15.15 -17.12 3.45
CA ILE A 137 15.67 -18.46 3.13
C ILE A 137 15.84 -18.60 1.61
#